data_7d5fb391f53bee66caf674c3ac310ab6
#
_entry.id   7d5fb391f53bee66caf674c3ac310ab6
#
_cell.length_a   1.000
_cell.length_b   1.000
_cell.length_c   1.000
_cell.angle_alpha   90.00
_cell.angle_beta   90.00
_cell.angle_gamma   90.00
#
_symmetry.space_group_name_H-M   'P 1'
#
loop_
_entity.id
_entity.type
_entity.pdbx_description
1 polymer ?
#
loop_
_entity_poly.entity_id
_entity_poly.type
_entity_poly.pdbx_seq_one_letter_code
_entity_poly.pdbx_strand_id
1 'polypeptide(L)'
;MKIRIKFSKQGAMKFIGHLDTMRYFQKVMRRADVDIRYSEGFSPHQIMSFAAPLGVGLTGSGEYLDIEVLSTDSSVEMVKRLNETMVEGVEVLSYRLLPDNAENAMSIVAACDYTIVLRDDYENGLSMTAERKLPSLLLSNLCGTAVIWSLCWYVLKLPLPMGILF
;
A
#
# COMPACT_ATOMS: atom_id res chain seq x y z
N MET A 1 12.81 5.95 -17.25
CA MET A 1 12.32 4.56 -17.15
C MET A 1 11.33 4.46 -16.00
N LYS A 2 10.21 3.77 -16.19
CA LYS A 2 9.22 3.52 -15.12
C LYS A 2 9.44 2.16 -14.48
N ILE A 3 9.40 2.10 -13.18
CA ILE A 3 9.58 0.87 -12.39
C ILE A 3 8.39 0.67 -11.49
N ARG A 4 7.90 -0.56 -11.41
CA ARG A 4 6.89 -0.99 -10.44
C ARG A 4 7.51 -1.90 -9.40
N ILE A 5 7.43 -1.49 -8.15
CA ILE A 5 7.90 -2.24 -6.99
C ILE A 5 6.69 -2.86 -6.32
N LYS A 6 6.75 -4.18 -6.08
CA LYS A 6 5.81 -4.87 -5.19
C LYS A 6 6.46 -5.04 -3.83
N PHE A 7 5.76 -4.68 -2.76
CA PHE A 7 6.29 -4.79 -1.39
C PHE A 7 5.21 -5.27 -0.41
N SER A 8 5.66 -5.78 0.73
CA SER A 8 4.82 -6.10 1.87
C SER A 8 4.99 -5.06 2.98
N LYS A 9 3.94 -4.86 3.79
CA LYS A 9 3.95 -3.99 4.97
C LYS A 9 3.28 -4.75 6.12
N GLN A 10 4.04 -5.10 7.13
CA GLN A 10 3.60 -5.97 8.22
C GLN A 10 4.15 -5.50 9.59
N GLY A 11 3.85 -6.26 10.64
CA GLY A 11 4.40 -6.03 11.98
C GLY A 11 4.11 -4.62 12.53
N ALA A 12 5.10 -4.00 13.14
CA ALA A 12 5.01 -2.65 13.70
C ALA A 12 4.78 -1.58 12.63
N MET A 13 5.20 -1.83 11.39
CA MET A 13 5.04 -0.88 10.29
C MET A 13 3.57 -0.63 9.91
N LYS A 14 2.63 -1.49 10.33
CA LYS A 14 1.19 -1.23 10.13
C LYS A 14 0.70 0.05 10.80
N PHE A 15 1.36 0.51 11.87
CA PHE A 15 0.95 1.69 12.62
C PHE A 15 1.40 3.02 12.01
N ILE A 16 2.22 3.00 10.99
CA ILE A 16 2.61 4.23 10.27
C ILE A 16 1.61 4.56 9.16
N GLY A 17 1.29 5.85 9.05
CA GLY A 17 0.38 6.36 8.03
C GLY A 17 1.01 6.42 6.63
N HIS A 18 0.16 6.70 5.63
CA HIS A 18 0.61 6.77 4.24
C HIS A 18 1.72 7.79 3.99
N LEU A 19 1.60 9.00 4.55
CA LEU A 19 2.61 10.05 4.36
C LEU A 19 3.97 9.66 4.94
N ASP A 20 3.97 8.99 6.09
CA ASP A 20 5.21 8.51 6.71
C ASP A 20 5.79 7.32 5.96
N THR A 21 4.93 6.44 5.41
CA THR A 21 5.35 5.38 4.50
C THR A 21 6.02 5.98 3.25
N MET A 22 5.45 7.03 2.66
CA MET A 22 6.06 7.73 1.53
C MET A 22 7.43 8.31 1.91
N ARG A 23 7.54 9.02 3.03
CA ARG A 23 8.81 9.57 3.53
C ARG A 23 9.84 8.48 3.82
N TYR A 24 9.38 7.34 4.31
CA TYR A 24 10.21 6.17 4.55
C TYR A 24 10.81 5.65 3.24
N PHE A 25 10.00 5.42 2.20
CA PHE A 25 10.48 4.99 0.89
C PHE A 25 11.42 6.02 0.24
N GLN A 26 11.17 7.32 0.39
CA GLN A 26 12.08 8.36 -0.07
C GLN A 26 13.47 8.25 0.57
N LYS A 27 13.54 7.88 1.84
CA LYS A 27 14.82 7.65 2.54
C LYS A 27 15.48 6.35 2.07
N VAL A 28 14.70 5.29 1.86
CA VAL A 28 15.18 4.00 1.34
C VAL A 28 15.80 4.18 -0.04
N MET A 29 15.14 4.88 -0.97
CA MET A 29 15.69 5.14 -2.31
C MET A 29 17.07 5.82 -2.23
N ARG A 30 17.24 6.80 -1.34
CA ARG A 30 18.52 7.47 -1.13
C ARG A 30 19.59 6.58 -0.49
N ARG A 31 19.22 5.71 0.46
CA ARG A 31 20.16 4.80 1.12
C ARG A 31 20.61 3.68 0.21
N ALA A 32 19.70 3.19 -0.63
CA ALA A 32 19.97 2.15 -1.60
C ALA A 32 20.62 2.69 -2.88
N ASP A 33 20.96 3.99 -2.91
CA ASP A 33 21.59 4.66 -4.06
C ASP A 33 20.84 4.40 -5.37
N VAL A 34 19.51 4.54 -5.31
CA VAL A 34 18.64 4.44 -6.49
C VAL A 34 18.67 5.76 -7.24
N ASP A 35 19.00 5.70 -8.53
CA ASP A 35 19.03 6.87 -9.42
C ASP A 35 17.61 7.34 -9.77
N ILE A 36 16.86 7.77 -8.74
CA ILE A 36 15.46 8.18 -8.86
C ILE A 36 15.35 9.55 -9.52
N ARG A 37 14.39 9.69 -10.44
CA ARG A 37 14.09 10.95 -11.08
C ARG A 37 13.35 11.88 -10.14
N TYR A 38 13.69 13.16 -10.19
CA TYR A 38 13.02 14.25 -9.47
C TYR A 38 12.09 15.02 -10.38
N SER A 39 11.03 15.57 -9.81
CA SER A 39 10.14 16.49 -10.52
C SER A 39 10.86 17.79 -10.86
N GLU A 40 10.43 18.44 -11.92
CA GLU A 40 10.90 19.76 -12.32
C GLU A 40 10.20 20.86 -11.50
N GLY A 41 10.84 22.03 -11.37
CA GLY A 41 10.27 23.20 -10.70
C GLY A 41 10.99 23.62 -9.42
N PHE A 42 10.35 24.52 -8.66
CA PHE A 42 10.96 25.16 -7.48
C PHE A 42 11.12 24.25 -6.25
N SER A 43 10.39 23.15 -6.20
CA SER A 43 10.44 22.18 -5.08
C SER A 43 10.57 20.76 -5.62
N PRO A 44 11.77 20.37 -6.09
CA PRO A 44 11.96 19.06 -6.68
C PRO A 44 11.74 17.95 -5.63
N HIS A 45 10.93 16.96 -5.99
CA HIS A 45 10.65 15.78 -5.18
C HIS A 45 10.81 14.52 -6.01
N GLN A 46 11.11 13.41 -5.35
CA GLN A 46 11.22 12.12 -6.00
C GLN A 46 9.90 11.72 -6.64
N ILE A 47 9.93 11.32 -7.91
CA ILE A 47 8.73 10.88 -8.62
C ILE A 47 8.40 9.47 -8.18
N MET A 48 7.38 9.36 -7.30
CA MET A 48 6.87 8.09 -6.80
C MET A 48 5.36 8.17 -6.54
N SER A 49 4.66 7.07 -6.78
CA SER A 49 3.21 6.96 -6.64
C SER A 49 2.81 5.57 -6.14
N PHE A 50 2.04 5.51 -5.05
CA PHE A 50 1.47 4.26 -4.56
C PHE A 50 0.18 3.92 -5.32
N ALA A 51 -0.05 2.63 -5.56
CA ALA A 51 -1.27 2.16 -6.22
C ALA A 51 -2.51 2.35 -5.34
N ALA A 52 -2.44 1.86 -4.11
CA ALA A 52 -3.49 2.00 -3.10
C ALA A 52 -2.83 2.24 -1.73
N PRO A 53 -2.90 3.46 -1.20
CA PRO A 53 -2.29 3.76 0.10
C PRO A 53 -2.97 2.99 1.23
N LEU A 54 -2.19 2.22 1.99
CA LEU A 54 -2.69 1.53 3.18
C LEU A 54 -2.95 2.52 4.33
N GLY A 55 -4.11 2.39 4.95
CA GLY A 55 -4.43 3.08 6.20
C GLY A 55 -3.58 2.61 7.37
N VAL A 56 -3.65 3.37 8.47
CA VAL A 56 -3.03 2.99 9.74
C VAL A 56 -3.72 1.75 10.31
N GLY A 57 -2.94 0.80 10.81
CA GLY A 57 -3.43 -0.47 11.35
C GLY A 57 -3.58 -1.58 10.32
N LEU A 58 -3.48 -1.27 9.02
CA LEU A 58 -3.58 -2.27 7.96
C LEU A 58 -2.22 -2.85 7.60
N THR A 59 -2.19 -4.17 7.38
CA THR A 59 -1.06 -4.90 6.81
C THR A 59 -1.34 -5.19 5.34
N GLY A 60 -0.29 -5.24 4.52
CA GLY A 60 -0.38 -5.58 3.10
C GLY A 60 0.66 -6.63 2.72
N SER A 61 0.23 -7.66 1.99
CA SER A 61 1.12 -8.71 1.48
C SER A 61 1.59 -8.47 0.05
N GLY A 62 1.13 -7.39 -0.59
CA GLY A 62 1.45 -7.15 -2.00
C GLY A 62 1.00 -5.78 -2.47
N GLU A 63 1.54 -4.75 -1.87
CA GLU A 63 1.31 -3.36 -2.24
C GLU A 63 2.20 -2.96 -3.41
N TYR A 64 1.79 -1.95 -4.16
CA TYR A 64 2.53 -1.49 -5.34
C TYR A 64 2.91 -0.02 -5.23
N LEU A 65 4.16 0.24 -5.62
CA LEU A 65 4.76 1.57 -5.70
C LEU A 65 5.38 1.73 -7.10
N ASP A 66 4.96 2.72 -7.84
CA ASP A 66 5.58 3.13 -9.09
C ASP A 66 6.59 4.25 -8.83
N ILE A 67 7.77 4.12 -9.41
CA ILE A 67 8.82 5.13 -9.37
C ILE A 67 9.34 5.42 -10.78
N GLU A 68 9.93 6.59 -10.97
CA GLU A 68 10.70 6.89 -12.18
C GLU A 68 12.20 6.95 -11.83
N VAL A 69 13.01 6.25 -12.63
CA VAL A 69 14.46 6.22 -12.48
C VAL A 69 15.16 6.66 -13.76
N LEU A 70 16.36 7.22 -13.63
CA LEU A 70 17.20 7.60 -14.77
C LEU A 70 17.99 6.39 -15.27
N SER A 71 18.56 5.64 -14.34
CA SER A 71 19.28 4.38 -14.60
C SER A 71 18.89 3.31 -13.58
N THR A 72 19.08 2.04 -13.88
CA THR A 72 18.80 0.94 -12.97
C THR A 72 19.62 -0.29 -13.29
N ASP A 73 19.96 -1.04 -12.25
CA ASP A 73 20.59 -2.36 -12.35
C ASP A 73 19.55 -3.46 -12.62
N SER A 74 19.99 -4.70 -12.62
CA SER A 74 19.09 -5.84 -12.79
C SER A 74 18.05 -5.90 -11.66
N SER A 75 16.84 -6.40 -11.98
CA SER A 75 15.75 -6.50 -11.00
C SER A 75 16.14 -7.29 -9.74
N VAL A 76 16.95 -8.32 -9.89
CA VAL A 76 17.42 -9.16 -8.78
C VAL A 76 18.35 -8.38 -7.86
N GLU A 77 19.31 -7.65 -8.43
CA GLU A 77 20.25 -6.82 -7.68
C GLU A 77 19.52 -5.68 -6.94
N MET A 78 18.55 -5.03 -7.62
CA MET A 78 17.77 -3.96 -7.02
C MET A 78 16.91 -4.45 -5.86
N VAL A 79 16.26 -5.62 -5.97
CA VAL A 79 15.50 -6.21 -4.86
C VAL A 79 16.41 -6.48 -3.66
N LYS A 80 17.59 -7.06 -3.87
CA LYS A 80 18.55 -7.32 -2.81
C LYS A 80 19.00 -6.03 -2.13
N ARG A 81 19.47 -5.05 -2.91
CA ARG A 81 19.97 -3.76 -2.42
C ARG A 81 18.90 -2.97 -1.66
N LEU A 82 17.66 -2.97 -2.15
CA LEU A 82 16.54 -2.34 -1.43
C LEU A 82 16.27 -3.05 -0.10
N ASN A 83 16.20 -4.38 -0.07
CA ASN A 83 15.91 -5.13 1.15
C ASN A 83 17.02 -4.99 2.21
N GLU A 84 18.27 -4.80 1.82
CA GLU A 84 19.38 -4.49 2.75
C GLU A 84 19.18 -3.15 3.49
N THR A 85 18.42 -2.23 2.92
CA THR A 85 18.13 -0.92 3.54
C THR A 85 16.78 -0.85 4.23
N MET A 86 15.93 -1.89 4.09
CA MET A 86 14.61 -1.95 4.69
C MET A 86 14.68 -2.22 6.20
N VAL A 87 13.66 -1.73 6.91
CA VAL A 87 13.44 -2.09 8.32
C VAL A 87 12.57 -3.33 8.42
N GLU A 88 12.63 -4.01 9.55
CA GLU A 88 11.72 -5.12 9.85
C GLU A 88 10.25 -4.71 9.65
N GLY A 89 9.51 -5.57 8.96
CA GLY A 89 8.10 -5.35 8.63
C GLY A 89 7.84 -4.71 7.27
N VAL A 90 8.87 -4.37 6.49
CA VAL A 90 8.74 -3.98 5.09
C VAL A 90 9.70 -4.78 4.25
N GLU A 91 9.21 -5.40 3.19
CA GLU A 91 10.01 -6.21 2.28
C GLU A 91 9.63 -5.93 0.83
N VAL A 92 10.62 -5.75 -0.03
CA VAL A 92 10.45 -5.65 -1.48
C VAL A 92 10.39 -7.06 -2.06
N LEU A 93 9.26 -7.38 -2.69
CA LEU A 93 8.99 -8.71 -3.27
C LEU A 93 9.34 -8.79 -4.74
N SER A 94 9.20 -7.69 -5.48
CA SER A 94 9.61 -7.62 -6.89
C SER A 94 9.91 -6.19 -7.32
N TYR A 95 10.78 -6.08 -8.31
CA TYR A 95 11.17 -4.84 -8.97
C TYR A 95 11.08 -5.06 -10.48
N ARG A 96 10.19 -4.36 -11.18
CA ARG A 96 9.90 -4.60 -12.59
C ARG A 96 10.00 -3.33 -13.40
N LEU A 97 10.77 -3.40 -14.47
CA LEU A 97 10.78 -2.37 -15.50
C LEU A 97 9.46 -2.42 -16.27
N LEU A 98 8.82 -1.27 -16.41
CA LEU A 98 7.61 -1.10 -17.19
C LEU A 98 7.92 -0.47 -18.55
N PRO A 99 7.09 -0.75 -19.59
CA PRO A 99 7.18 -0.01 -20.84
C PRO A 99 6.82 1.47 -20.62
N ASP A 100 7.35 2.35 -21.45
CA ASP A 100 7.18 3.80 -21.27
C ASP A 100 5.71 4.27 -21.34
N ASN A 101 4.87 3.53 -22.06
CA ASN A 101 3.43 3.76 -22.16
C ASN A 101 2.61 3.13 -21.05
N ALA A 102 3.25 2.53 -20.04
CA ALA A 102 2.52 1.91 -18.93
C ALA A 102 1.76 2.96 -18.11
N GLU A 103 0.51 2.62 -17.79
CA GLU A 103 -0.33 3.40 -16.89
C GLU A 103 0.18 3.31 -15.46
N ASN A 104 -0.11 4.34 -14.66
CA ASN A 104 0.21 4.32 -13.24
C ASN A 104 -0.52 3.20 -12.51
N ALA A 105 0.13 2.62 -11.49
CA ALA A 105 -0.46 1.56 -10.69
C ALA A 105 -1.82 1.96 -10.11
N MET A 106 -1.99 3.21 -9.69
CA MET A 106 -3.25 3.72 -9.13
C MET A 106 -4.42 3.64 -10.14
N SER A 107 -4.19 3.85 -11.44
CA SER A 107 -5.25 3.84 -12.45
C SER A 107 -5.67 2.44 -12.89
N ILE A 108 -4.82 1.43 -12.65
CA ILE A 108 -5.07 0.04 -13.07
C ILE A 108 -5.53 -0.88 -11.93
N VAL A 109 -5.64 -0.37 -10.70
CA VAL A 109 -6.19 -1.18 -9.58
C VAL A 109 -7.66 -1.46 -9.84
N ALA A 110 -7.99 -2.70 -10.14
CA ALA A 110 -9.35 -3.15 -10.44
C ALA A 110 -10.07 -3.72 -9.20
N ALA A 111 -9.31 -4.35 -8.28
CA ALA A 111 -9.85 -4.97 -7.08
C ALA A 111 -8.80 -5.07 -5.97
N CYS A 112 -9.27 -5.14 -4.73
CA CYS A 112 -8.44 -5.42 -3.55
C CYS A 112 -9.16 -6.47 -2.69
N ASP A 113 -8.40 -7.45 -2.20
CA ASP A 113 -8.89 -8.44 -1.25
C ASP A 113 -8.52 -8.02 0.17
N TYR A 114 -9.49 -8.05 1.07
CA TYR A 114 -9.30 -7.75 2.49
C TYR A 114 -9.67 -8.95 3.35
N THR A 115 -8.78 -9.35 4.24
CA THR A 115 -9.05 -10.34 5.28
C THR A 115 -9.21 -9.62 6.61
N ILE A 116 -10.36 -9.77 7.25
CA ILE A 116 -10.66 -9.23 8.57
C ILE A 116 -10.65 -10.37 9.56
N VAL A 117 -9.76 -10.31 10.55
CA VAL A 117 -9.68 -11.26 11.64
C VAL A 117 -10.23 -10.59 12.90
N LEU A 118 -11.28 -11.15 13.45
CA LEU A 118 -11.84 -10.70 14.75
C LEU A 118 -10.98 -11.29 15.88
N ARG A 119 -10.75 -10.50 16.91
CA ARG A 119 -10.05 -10.96 18.11
C ARG A 119 -11.01 -11.76 18.98
N ASP A 120 -10.54 -12.88 19.50
CA ASP A 120 -11.33 -13.83 20.32
C ASP A 120 -11.76 -13.23 21.67
N ASP A 121 -11.03 -12.21 22.15
CA ASP A 121 -11.26 -11.51 23.40
C ASP A 121 -12.36 -10.42 23.32
N TYR A 122 -12.98 -10.26 22.15
CA TYR A 122 -14.09 -9.33 21.96
C TYR A 122 -15.44 -10.06 22.14
N GLU A 123 -15.95 -10.07 23.37
CA GLU A 123 -17.28 -10.61 23.69
C GLU A 123 -18.40 -9.74 23.11
N ASN A 124 -18.55 -9.75 21.80
CA ASN A 124 -19.55 -8.94 21.10
C ASN A 124 -20.83 -9.69 20.72
N GLY A 125 -21.10 -10.84 21.29
CA GLY A 125 -22.33 -11.60 20.94
C GLY A 125 -22.53 -11.88 19.45
N LEU A 126 -21.54 -11.52 18.61
CA LEU A 126 -21.49 -11.77 17.19
C LEU A 126 -20.66 -13.04 16.96
N SER A 127 -21.31 -14.18 17.06
CA SER A 127 -20.79 -15.43 16.51
C SER A 127 -20.66 -15.26 14.99
N MET A 128 -19.51 -14.76 14.54
CA MET A 128 -19.19 -14.67 13.12
C MET A 128 -18.55 -15.98 12.66
N THR A 129 -19.35 -17.02 12.53
CA THR A 129 -19.06 -18.16 11.66
C THR A 129 -19.44 -17.78 10.23
N ALA A 130 -18.68 -16.91 9.59
CA ALA A 130 -18.76 -16.70 8.16
C ALA A 130 -17.48 -16.04 7.65
N GLU A 131 -16.67 -16.79 6.93
CA GLU A 131 -15.83 -16.23 5.89
C GLU A 131 -16.74 -15.50 4.89
N ARG A 132 -17.03 -14.24 5.13
CA ARG A 132 -17.63 -13.42 4.08
C ARG A 132 -16.50 -12.96 3.17
N LYS A 133 -16.22 -13.74 2.14
CA LYS A 133 -15.67 -13.19 0.92
C LYS A 133 -16.69 -12.16 0.43
N LEU A 134 -16.39 -10.89 0.60
CA LEU A 134 -17.11 -9.83 -0.10
C LEU A 134 -17.00 -10.15 -1.59
N PRO A 135 -18.12 -10.32 -2.32
CA PRO A 135 -18.05 -10.65 -3.73
C PRO A 135 -17.30 -9.53 -4.45
N SER A 136 -16.26 -9.88 -5.19
CA SER A 136 -15.46 -9.00 -6.04
C SER A 136 -16.28 -8.15 -7.02
N LEU A 137 -17.54 -8.47 -7.22
CA LEU A 137 -18.48 -7.81 -8.11
C LEU A 137 -18.95 -6.41 -7.64
N LEU A 138 -18.77 -6.05 -6.37
CA LEU A 138 -19.20 -4.73 -5.87
C LEU A 138 -18.09 -3.66 -5.94
N LEU A 139 -16.85 -4.05 -6.22
CA LEU A 139 -15.71 -3.15 -6.27
C LEU A 139 -15.35 -2.69 -7.69
N SER A 140 -15.88 -3.32 -8.72
CA SER A 140 -15.54 -3.01 -10.12
C SER A 140 -16.07 -1.66 -10.64
N ASN A 141 -16.95 -0.99 -9.90
CA ASN A 141 -17.55 0.29 -10.33
C ASN A 141 -17.16 1.50 -9.46
N LEU A 142 -16.21 1.38 -8.56
CA LEU A 142 -15.89 2.42 -7.60
C LEU A 142 -14.38 2.74 -7.59
N CYS A 143 -13.81 2.98 -8.75
CA CYS A 143 -12.47 3.53 -8.87
C CYS A 143 -12.50 5.03 -8.55
N GLY A 144 -12.16 5.37 -7.30
CA GLY A 144 -12.00 6.75 -6.85
C GLY A 144 -11.75 6.81 -5.35
N THR A 145 -10.96 7.76 -4.92
CA THR A 145 -10.55 8.01 -3.52
C THR A 145 -11.71 8.09 -2.51
N ALA A 146 -12.94 8.26 -2.98
CA ALA A 146 -14.16 8.26 -2.16
C ALA A 146 -14.53 6.87 -1.60
N VAL A 147 -14.03 5.78 -2.16
CA VAL A 147 -14.42 4.41 -1.80
C VAL A 147 -13.78 3.94 -0.51
N ILE A 148 -12.54 4.34 -0.25
CA ILE A 148 -11.83 3.96 0.98
C ILE A 148 -12.54 4.58 2.19
N TRP A 149 -13.05 5.80 2.05
CA TRP A 149 -13.88 6.45 3.07
C TRP A 149 -15.26 5.80 3.21
N SER A 150 -15.85 5.31 2.12
CA SER A 150 -17.16 4.66 2.15
C SER A 150 -17.10 3.27 2.77
N LEU A 151 -16.06 2.47 2.52
CA LEU A 151 -15.86 1.17 3.16
C LEU A 151 -15.55 1.31 4.66
N CYS A 152 -14.75 2.29 5.05
CA CYS A 152 -14.55 2.63 6.46
C CYS A 152 -15.87 3.06 7.12
N TRP A 153 -16.74 3.77 6.39
CA TRP A 153 -18.05 4.22 6.85
C TRP A 153 -19.09 3.10 6.91
N TYR A 154 -19.01 2.11 6.02
CA TYR A 154 -19.90 0.94 6.01
C TYR A 154 -19.56 -0.08 7.09
N VAL A 155 -18.28 -0.24 7.40
CA VAL A 155 -17.81 -1.07 8.53
C VAL A 155 -18.17 -0.39 9.87
N LEU A 156 -18.18 0.94 9.93
CA LEU A 156 -18.59 1.73 11.09
C LEU A 156 -20.12 1.86 11.26
N LYS A 157 -20.93 1.45 10.26
CA LYS A 157 -22.41 1.43 10.36
C LYS A 157 -22.99 0.13 10.91
N LEU A 158 -22.18 -0.82 11.33
CA LEU A 158 -22.69 -1.87 12.23
C LEU A 158 -23.09 -1.20 13.54
N PRO A 159 -24.28 -1.52 14.11
CA PRO A 159 -24.72 -0.89 15.35
C PRO A 159 -23.71 -1.24 16.45
N LEU A 160 -22.85 -0.30 16.76
CA LEU A 160 -22.06 -0.36 17.99
C LEU A 160 -23.04 -0.18 19.14
N PRO A 161 -23.01 -1.00 20.18
CA PRO A 161 -23.74 -0.70 21.39
C PRO A 161 -23.26 0.66 21.89
N MET A 162 -24.21 1.56 22.15
CA MET A 162 -23.95 2.89 22.68
C MET A 162 -22.99 2.82 23.87
N GLY A 163 -21.82 3.40 23.75
CA GLY A 163 -20.92 3.53 24.90
C GLY A 163 -19.46 3.80 24.63
N ILE A 164 -18.99 4.08 23.41
CA ILE A 164 -17.63 4.57 23.23
C ILE A 164 -17.65 5.75 22.25
N LEU A 165 -17.65 6.94 22.82
CA LEU A 165 -17.17 8.16 22.21
C LEU A 165 -15.63 8.13 22.24
N PHE A 166 -15.02 8.13 21.06
CA PHE A 166 -13.77 8.86 20.78
C PHE A 166 -13.67 9.04 19.28
#